data_c3af5af1d6a86cb1fdd718b189935f3c
#
_entry.id   c3af5af1d6a86cb1fdd718b189935f3c
#
_cell.length_a   1.000
_cell.length_b   1.000
_cell.length_c   1.000
_cell.angle_alpha   90.00
_cell.angle_beta   90.00
_cell.angle_gamma   90.00
#
_symmetry.space_group_name_H-M   'P 1'
#
loop_
_entity.id
_entity.type
_entity.pdbx_description
1 polymer ?
#
loop_
_entity_poly.entity_id
_entity_poly.type
_entity_poly.pdbx_seq_one_letter_code
_entity_poly.pdbx_strand_id
1 'polypeptide(L)'
;MSDRRQPRLPIQLKVAYRTTGAFLVSYSVNLSKGGIFLETSTPLEVGEHVSLEFEVPGAGVLEVEGAVAWVRQGSADGLPDGMGVQFDQLDERYGHRIDGMVRTFMGLTVLVAAPSPDRLALLGRYVRSIITCDIVEATSAEVAEVALEESPDLVIVDLDVRPDMGMRIITAAKEREQKSGQVTPIIILAADAQRRATGKAAGADEALQTPPSYHDLQGAVIRTLSRPAAIASP
;
A
#
# COMPACT_ATOMS: atom_id res chain seq x y z
N MET A 1 42.29 -6.05 -25.68
CA MET A 1 40.97 -6.15 -26.37
C MET A 1 39.95 -5.72 -25.38
N SER A 2 39.43 -4.50 -25.53
CA SER A 2 38.46 -3.92 -24.61
C SER A 2 37.07 -4.42 -25.01
N ASP A 3 36.47 -5.24 -24.16
CA ASP A 3 35.11 -5.70 -24.29
C ASP A 3 34.18 -4.49 -24.04
N ARG A 4 33.81 -3.79 -25.11
CA ARG A 4 32.79 -2.74 -25.08
C ARG A 4 31.44 -3.44 -24.97
N ARG A 5 31.01 -3.77 -23.74
CA ARG A 5 29.61 -4.11 -23.48
C ARG A 5 28.75 -2.95 -24.01
N GLN A 6 27.93 -3.24 -25.00
CA GLN A 6 26.92 -2.29 -25.46
C GLN A 6 26.04 -1.94 -24.26
N PRO A 7 25.73 -0.64 -24.01
CA PRO A 7 24.79 -0.27 -22.97
C PRO A 7 23.47 -0.99 -23.26
N ARG A 8 23.05 -1.87 -22.34
CA ARG A 8 21.73 -2.47 -22.42
C ARG A 8 20.71 -1.36 -22.23
N LEU A 9 19.69 -1.31 -23.06
CA LEU A 9 18.57 -0.40 -22.84
C LEU A 9 17.92 -0.75 -21.50
N PRO A 10 17.52 0.25 -20.69
CA PRO A 10 16.86 0.00 -19.42
C PRO A 10 15.53 -0.74 -19.65
N ILE A 11 15.20 -1.67 -18.78
CA ILE A 11 13.91 -2.35 -18.80
C ILE A 11 12.87 -1.38 -18.27
N GLN A 12 11.83 -1.12 -19.07
CA GLN A 12 10.74 -0.24 -18.67
C GLN A 12 9.76 -0.99 -17.74
N LEU A 13 9.48 -0.41 -16.58
CA LEU A 13 8.50 -0.92 -15.63
C LEU A 13 7.47 0.17 -15.32
N LYS A 14 6.19 -0.13 -15.52
CA LYS A 14 5.10 0.78 -15.15
C LYS A 14 4.64 0.48 -13.74
N VAL A 15 4.60 1.49 -12.91
CA VAL A 15 4.23 1.43 -11.49
C VAL A 15 3.03 2.33 -11.27
N ALA A 16 1.85 1.76 -11.09
CA ALA A 16 0.63 2.52 -10.87
C ALA A 16 0.33 2.66 -9.36
N TYR A 17 -0.06 3.85 -8.94
CA TYR A 17 -0.59 4.11 -7.60
C TYR A 17 -2.09 4.35 -7.65
N ARG A 18 -2.82 3.90 -6.64
CA ARG A 18 -4.29 4.01 -6.56
C ARG A 18 -4.75 5.44 -6.34
N THR A 19 -4.03 6.16 -5.50
CA THR A 19 -4.35 7.54 -5.14
C THR A 19 -3.06 8.35 -5.05
N THR A 20 -3.19 9.68 -5.15
CA THR A 20 -2.08 10.61 -4.86
C THR A 20 -1.55 10.40 -3.43
N GLY A 21 -2.43 10.11 -2.47
CA GLY A 21 -2.05 9.86 -1.09
C GLY A 21 -1.19 8.59 -0.94
N ALA A 22 -1.55 7.50 -1.60
CA ALA A 22 -0.75 6.27 -1.61
C ALA A 22 0.66 6.52 -2.18
N PHE A 23 0.75 7.29 -3.28
CA PHE A 23 2.04 7.72 -3.82
C PHE A 23 2.85 8.56 -2.81
N LEU A 24 2.23 9.56 -2.16
CA LEU A 24 2.91 10.42 -1.18
C LEU A 24 3.41 9.64 0.04
N VAL A 25 2.67 8.64 0.52
CA VAL A 25 3.14 7.73 1.58
C VAL A 25 4.35 6.93 1.08
N SER A 26 4.27 6.35 -0.10
CA SER A 26 5.39 5.62 -0.71
C SER A 26 6.60 6.53 -0.90
N TYR A 27 6.39 7.76 -1.38
CA TYR A 27 7.44 8.76 -1.55
C TYR A 27 8.14 9.09 -0.23
N SER A 28 7.39 9.38 0.84
CA SER A 28 7.96 9.74 2.13
C SER A 28 8.78 8.61 2.77
N VAL A 29 8.39 7.36 2.55
CA VAL A 29 9.02 6.17 3.17
C VAL A 29 10.17 5.61 2.33
N ASN A 30 9.97 5.51 1.03
CA ASN A 30 10.87 4.79 0.12
C ASN A 30 11.59 5.72 -0.86
N LEU A 31 10.84 6.48 -1.69
CA LEU A 31 11.42 7.26 -2.78
C LEU A 31 12.31 8.40 -2.28
N SER A 32 11.93 9.08 -1.20
CA SER A 32 12.75 10.15 -0.60
C SER A 32 14.14 9.68 -0.13
N LYS A 33 14.32 8.37 0.05
CA LYS A 33 15.59 7.72 0.41
C LYS A 33 16.40 7.27 -0.80
N GLY A 34 15.96 7.63 -2.01
CA GLY A 34 16.66 7.31 -3.25
C GLY A 34 16.39 5.92 -3.80
N GLY A 35 15.27 5.28 -3.43
CA GLY A 35 14.91 3.96 -3.96
C GLY A 35 13.47 3.56 -3.68
N ILE A 36 13.08 2.42 -4.22
CA ILE A 36 11.75 1.82 -4.01
C ILE A 36 11.85 0.30 -3.93
N PHE A 37 10.99 -0.33 -3.12
CA PHE A 37 10.76 -1.76 -3.18
C PHE A 37 9.55 -2.06 -4.08
N LEU A 38 9.76 -2.92 -5.08
CA LEU A 38 8.74 -3.40 -5.99
C LEU A 38 8.43 -4.86 -5.66
N GLU A 39 7.21 -5.13 -5.21
CA GLU A 39 6.73 -6.48 -4.95
C GLU A 39 6.43 -7.17 -6.27
N THR A 40 7.14 -8.26 -6.57
CA THR A 40 6.97 -9.04 -7.80
C THR A 40 7.44 -10.48 -7.58
N SER A 41 6.75 -11.43 -8.21
CA SER A 41 7.17 -12.84 -8.25
C SER A 41 8.31 -13.10 -9.25
N THR A 42 8.59 -12.15 -10.13
CA THR A 42 9.61 -12.22 -11.17
C THR A 42 10.57 -11.03 -11.10
N PRO A 43 11.37 -10.95 -10.02
CA PRO A 43 12.33 -9.86 -9.88
C PRO A 43 13.43 -9.96 -10.93
N LEU A 44 13.91 -8.81 -11.36
CA LEU A 44 15.06 -8.68 -12.23
C LEU A 44 16.35 -8.97 -11.45
N GLU A 45 17.45 -9.22 -12.15
CA GLU A 45 18.75 -9.50 -11.52
C GLU A 45 19.37 -8.22 -10.92
N VAL A 46 20.14 -8.40 -9.85
CA VAL A 46 20.88 -7.30 -9.21
C VAL A 46 21.84 -6.66 -10.24
N GLY A 47 21.81 -5.34 -10.35
CA GLY A 47 22.61 -4.55 -11.30
C GLY A 47 21.91 -4.30 -12.65
N GLU A 48 20.73 -4.85 -12.89
CA GLU A 48 19.98 -4.50 -14.10
C GLU A 48 19.44 -3.08 -14.01
N HIS A 49 19.59 -2.32 -15.12
CA HIS A 49 19.07 -0.96 -15.24
C HIS A 49 17.58 -0.99 -15.59
N VAL A 50 16.81 -0.16 -14.89
CA VAL A 50 15.37 -0.04 -15.05
C VAL A 50 14.98 1.42 -15.23
N SER A 51 13.98 1.66 -16.08
CA SER A 51 13.25 2.91 -16.18
C SER A 51 11.87 2.70 -15.57
N LEU A 52 11.58 3.40 -14.46
CA LEU A 52 10.33 3.31 -13.74
C LEU A 52 9.41 4.44 -14.18
N GLU A 53 8.25 4.08 -14.68
CA GLU A 53 7.18 5.00 -15.05
C GLU A 53 6.09 4.97 -13.97
N PHE A 54 6.08 5.96 -13.09
CA PHE A 54 5.08 6.07 -12.04
C PHE A 54 3.83 6.75 -12.56
N GLU A 55 2.73 6.02 -12.63
CA GLU A 55 1.43 6.58 -12.93
C GLU A 55 0.73 6.99 -11.64
N VAL A 56 0.58 8.30 -11.43
CA VAL A 56 0.02 8.89 -10.21
C VAL A 56 -1.27 9.62 -10.54
N PRO A 57 -2.42 9.23 -9.96
CA PRO A 57 -3.70 9.90 -10.17
C PRO A 57 -3.62 11.40 -9.90
N GLY A 58 -4.09 12.22 -10.84
CA GLY A 58 -4.08 13.69 -10.73
C GLY A 58 -2.73 14.35 -10.95
N ALA A 59 -1.62 13.60 -11.06
CA ALA A 59 -0.28 14.14 -11.27
C ALA A 59 0.37 13.68 -12.59
N GLY A 60 -0.24 12.72 -13.28
CA GLY A 60 0.26 12.15 -14.52
C GLY A 60 1.44 11.19 -14.28
N VAL A 61 2.34 11.13 -15.26
CA VAL A 61 3.45 10.18 -15.28
C VAL A 61 4.73 10.84 -14.78
N LEU A 62 5.46 10.13 -13.90
CA LEU A 62 6.81 10.47 -13.44
C LEU A 62 7.76 9.34 -13.87
N GLU A 63 8.83 9.68 -14.56
CA GLU A 63 9.85 8.72 -15.02
C GLU A 63 11.11 8.84 -14.18
N VAL A 64 11.63 7.71 -13.68
CA VAL A 64 12.84 7.65 -12.86
C VAL A 64 13.71 6.49 -13.35
N GLU A 65 14.98 6.75 -13.58
CA GLU A 65 15.97 5.72 -13.89
C GLU A 65 16.66 5.22 -12.63
N GLY A 66 17.05 3.95 -12.63
CA GLY A 66 17.74 3.32 -11.53
C GLY A 66 18.26 1.93 -11.86
N ALA A 67 18.79 1.27 -10.84
CA ALA A 67 19.25 -0.10 -10.95
C ALA A 67 18.74 -0.97 -9.81
N VAL A 68 18.54 -2.25 -10.09
CA VAL A 68 18.19 -3.24 -9.05
C VAL A 68 19.36 -3.38 -8.08
N ALA A 69 19.15 -2.95 -6.83
CA ALA A 69 20.17 -2.98 -5.78
C ALA A 69 20.17 -4.31 -5.01
N TRP A 70 19.01 -4.91 -4.83
CA TRP A 70 18.85 -6.19 -4.12
C TRP A 70 17.54 -6.89 -4.50
N VAL A 71 17.50 -8.20 -4.29
CA VAL A 71 16.32 -9.05 -4.57
C VAL A 71 15.96 -9.83 -3.32
N ARG A 72 14.67 -10.04 -3.09
CA ARG A 72 14.15 -10.93 -2.04
C ARG A 72 13.24 -11.97 -2.65
N GLN A 73 13.54 -13.24 -2.38
CA GLN A 73 12.75 -14.39 -2.81
C GLN A 73 12.70 -15.43 -1.70
N GLY A 74 11.54 -16.03 -1.49
CA GLY A 74 11.36 -17.14 -0.55
C GLY A 74 11.63 -16.75 0.90
N SER A 75 11.25 -15.54 1.33
CA SER A 75 11.48 -15.07 2.71
C SER A 75 10.76 -15.96 3.74
N ALA A 76 11.51 -16.51 4.69
CA ALA A 76 10.96 -17.27 5.81
C ALA A 76 10.09 -16.41 6.75
N ASP A 77 10.28 -15.09 6.73
CA ASP A 77 9.60 -14.12 7.60
C ASP A 77 8.24 -13.69 7.05
N GLY A 78 7.74 -14.32 5.97
CA GLY A 78 6.48 -13.99 5.34
C GLY A 78 6.44 -12.60 4.67
N LEU A 79 7.60 -11.98 4.48
CA LEU A 79 7.71 -10.74 3.72
C LEU A 79 7.57 -11.02 2.22
N PRO A 80 6.97 -10.10 1.45
CA PRO A 80 6.72 -10.33 0.02
C PRO A 80 8.02 -10.45 -0.78
N ASP A 81 7.99 -11.30 -1.79
CA ASP A 81 9.03 -11.38 -2.80
C ASP A 81 9.06 -10.10 -3.64
N GLY A 82 10.24 -9.74 -4.14
CA GLY A 82 10.39 -8.54 -4.94
C GLY A 82 11.82 -8.06 -5.06
N MET A 83 11.97 -6.82 -5.52
CA MET A 83 13.28 -6.20 -5.73
C MET A 83 13.32 -4.76 -5.21
N GLY A 84 14.46 -4.38 -4.65
CA GLY A 84 14.77 -2.99 -4.30
C GLY A 84 15.50 -2.32 -5.45
N VAL A 85 14.93 -1.24 -5.95
CA VAL A 85 15.53 -0.41 -7.00
C VAL A 85 16.10 0.85 -6.37
N GLN A 86 17.37 1.13 -6.61
CA GLN A 86 18.03 2.38 -6.24
C GLN A 86 17.98 3.33 -7.44
N PHE A 87 17.57 4.57 -7.22
CA PHE A 87 17.49 5.59 -8.27
C PHE A 87 18.87 6.21 -8.55
N ASP A 88 19.12 6.52 -9.82
CA ASP A 88 20.35 7.20 -10.23
C ASP A 88 20.34 8.66 -9.80
N GLN A 89 19.31 9.41 -10.18
CA GLN A 89 19.04 10.79 -9.71
C GLN A 89 17.54 11.10 -9.86
N LEU A 90 16.99 11.80 -8.88
CA LEU A 90 15.66 12.42 -9.00
C LEU A 90 15.84 13.82 -9.61
N ASP A 91 15.29 14.05 -10.80
CA ASP A 91 15.30 15.37 -11.46
C ASP A 91 14.57 16.41 -10.60
N GLU A 92 15.13 17.62 -10.48
CA GLU A 92 14.54 18.74 -9.72
C GLU A 92 13.09 19.06 -10.17
N ARG A 93 12.76 18.81 -11.45
CA ARG A 93 11.41 18.97 -11.99
C ARG A 93 10.39 18.09 -11.26
N TYR A 94 10.79 16.91 -10.80
CA TYR A 94 9.93 16.02 -10.01
C TYR A 94 9.71 16.55 -8.61
N GLY A 95 10.71 17.18 -8.00
CA GLY A 95 10.59 17.85 -6.71
C GLY A 95 9.45 18.87 -6.72
N HIS A 96 9.42 19.77 -7.71
CA HIS A 96 8.36 20.77 -7.85
C HIS A 96 6.96 20.16 -8.05
N ARG A 97 6.84 19.07 -8.80
CA ARG A 97 5.55 18.37 -9.00
C ARG A 97 5.08 17.72 -7.69
N ILE A 98 5.98 17.06 -6.98
CA ILE A 98 5.69 16.45 -5.68
C ILE A 98 5.32 17.51 -4.64
N ASP A 99 6.03 18.62 -4.58
CA ASP A 99 5.69 19.76 -3.72
C ASP A 99 4.31 20.33 -4.03
N GLY A 100 3.91 20.34 -5.29
CA GLY A 100 2.56 20.70 -5.72
C GLY A 100 1.52 19.73 -5.17
N MET A 101 1.76 18.42 -5.28
CA MET A 101 0.88 17.38 -4.73
C MET A 101 0.77 17.48 -3.19
N VAL A 102 1.89 17.64 -2.50
CA VAL A 102 1.90 17.80 -1.03
C VAL A 102 1.05 18.99 -0.59
N ARG A 103 1.15 20.12 -1.30
CA ARG A 103 0.37 21.33 -0.96
C ARG A 103 -1.12 21.19 -1.15
N THR A 104 -1.57 20.35 -2.07
CA THR A 104 -2.99 20.12 -2.38
C THR A 104 -3.55 18.87 -1.72
N PHE A 105 -2.72 18.12 -1.02
CA PHE A 105 -3.13 16.87 -0.39
C PHE A 105 -4.00 17.14 0.83
N MET A 106 -5.26 16.70 0.79
CA MET A 106 -6.25 16.89 1.86
C MET A 106 -6.24 15.79 2.91
N GLY A 107 -5.39 14.78 2.76
CA GLY A 107 -5.35 13.59 3.61
C GLY A 107 -5.90 12.35 2.92
N LEU A 108 -5.71 11.20 3.58
CA LEU A 108 -6.28 9.91 3.16
C LEU A 108 -7.64 9.72 3.82
N THR A 109 -8.50 8.90 3.22
CA THR A 109 -9.73 8.42 3.86
C THR A 109 -9.54 7.01 4.36
N VAL A 110 -9.71 6.79 5.66
CA VAL A 110 -9.55 5.47 6.28
C VAL A 110 -10.87 5.02 6.91
N LEU A 111 -11.40 3.90 6.42
CA LEU A 111 -12.55 3.24 7.04
C LEU A 111 -12.06 2.37 8.20
N VAL A 112 -12.55 2.65 9.40
CA VAL A 112 -12.29 1.82 10.59
C VAL A 112 -13.60 1.16 11.00
N ALA A 113 -13.65 -0.15 10.94
CA ALA A 113 -14.81 -0.95 11.31
C ALA A 113 -14.53 -1.76 12.59
N ALA A 114 -15.23 -1.42 13.64
CA ALA A 114 -15.18 -2.14 14.91
C ALA A 114 -16.54 -2.05 15.64
N PRO A 115 -16.92 -3.09 16.40
CA PRO A 115 -18.25 -3.14 17.01
C PRO A 115 -18.40 -2.27 18.25
N SER A 116 -17.32 -1.69 18.76
CA SER A 116 -17.28 -0.90 19.99
C SER A 116 -16.79 0.53 19.72
N PRO A 117 -17.49 1.58 20.20
CA PRO A 117 -17.04 2.96 20.10
C PRO A 117 -15.64 3.20 20.69
N ASP A 118 -15.31 2.52 21.80
CA ASP A 118 -13.99 2.65 22.43
C ASP A 118 -12.88 2.11 21.53
N ARG A 119 -13.15 1.00 20.83
CA ARG A 119 -12.22 0.43 19.82
C ARG A 119 -12.04 1.37 18.65
N LEU A 120 -13.14 1.91 18.11
CA LEU A 120 -13.09 2.90 17.02
C LEU A 120 -12.26 4.11 17.44
N ALA A 121 -12.52 4.68 18.62
CA ALA A 121 -11.78 5.83 19.13
C ALA A 121 -10.28 5.54 19.32
N LEU A 122 -9.92 4.33 19.81
CA LEU A 122 -8.53 3.92 19.98
C LEU A 122 -7.82 3.78 18.64
N LEU A 123 -8.41 3.02 17.72
CA LEU A 123 -7.83 2.79 16.40
C LEU A 123 -7.74 4.09 15.60
N GLY A 124 -8.78 4.93 15.64
CA GLY A 124 -8.79 6.23 14.99
C GLY A 124 -7.67 7.16 15.49
N ARG A 125 -7.41 7.18 16.81
CA ARG A 125 -6.27 7.94 17.37
C ARG A 125 -4.92 7.41 16.88
N TYR A 126 -4.74 6.09 16.84
CA TYR A 126 -3.50 5.50 16.35
C TYR A 126 -3.27 5.85 14.88
N VAL A 127 -4.28 5.67 14.03
CA VAL A 127 -4.18 5.94 12.60
C VAL A 127 -3.87 7.41 12.34
N ARG A 128 -4.57 8.35 12.99
CA ARG A 128 -4.30 9.80 12.85
C ARG A 128 -2.91 10.21 13.33
N SER A 129 -2.29 9.46 14.24
CA SER A 129 -0.91 9.72 14.67
C SER A 129 0.15 9.13 13.71
N ILE A 130 -0.27 8.23 12.80
CA ILE A 130 0.62 7.61 11.80
C ILE A 130 0.58 8.39 10.48
N ILE A 131 -0.62 8.78 10.04
CA ILE A 131 -0.86 9.42 8.75
C ILE A 131 -1.90 10.56 8.87
N THR A 132 -1.79 11.56 7.99
CA THR A 132 -2.84 12.58 7.84
C THR A 132 -4.03 11.96 7.13
N CYS A 133 -5.16 11.81 7.83
CA CYS A 133 -6.34 11.16 7.28
C CYS A 133 -7.64 11.60 7.96
N ASP A 134 -8.72 11.47 7.22
CA ASP A 134 -10.08 11.45 7.74
C ASP A 134 -10.48 10.01 8.07
N ILE A 135 -11.13 9.82 9.22
CA ILE A 135 -11.60 8.50 9.66
C ILE A 135 -13.11 8.42 9.46
N VAL A 136 -13.53 7.41 8.71
CA VAL A 136 -14.93 6.99 8.60
C VAL A 136 -15.12 5.80 9.55
N GLU A 137 -15.98 5.96 10.54
CA GLU A 137 -16.22 4.94 11.58
C GLU A 137 -17.45 4.10 11.24
N ALA A 138 -17.32 2.78 11.33
CA ALA A 138 -18.42 1.84 11.10
C ALA A 138 -18.58 0.87 12.25
N THR A 139 -19.76 0.88 12.86
CA THR A 139 -20.15 -0.07 13.93
C THR A 139 -20.96 -1.26 13.42
N SER A 140 -21.33 -1.25 12.13
CA SER A 140 -22.04 -2.34 11.47
C SER A 140 -21.53 -2.54 10.04
N ALA A 141 -21.86 -3.72 9.46
CA ALA A 141 -21.50 -4.02 8.07
C ALA A 141 -22.19 -3.08 7.07
N GLU A 142 -23.46 -2.73 7.34
CA GLU A 142 -24.24 -1.84 6.49
C GLU A 142 -23.59 -0.46 6.36
N VAL A 143 -23.15 0.11 7.49
CA VAL A 143 -22.43 1.41 7.50
C VAL A 143 -21.11 1.31 6.77
N ALA A 144 -20.38 0.21 6.96
CA ALA A 144 -19.12 -0.01 6.28
C ALA A 144 -19.29 -0.19 4.75
N GLU A 145 -20.34 -0.90 4.32
CA GLU A 145 -20.65 -1.08 2.89
C GLU A 145 -20.94 0.27 2.19
N VAL A 146 -21.72 1.13 2.85
CA VAL A 146 -21.95 2.50 2.35
C VAL A 146 -20.64 3.29 2.27
N ALA A 147 -19.79 3.20 3.29
CA ALA A 147 -18.51 3.89 3.30
C ALA A 147 -17.52 3.34 2.24
N LEU A 148 -17.62 2.08 1.86
CA LEU A 148 -16.82 1.50 0.77
C LEU A 148 -17.15 2.11 -0.59
N GLU A 149 -18.37 2.61 -0.80
CA GLU A 149 -18.75 3.28 -2.06
C GLU A 149 -17.93 4.57 -2.29
N GLU A 150 -17.51 5.23 -1.22
CA GLU A 150 -16.66 6.43 -1.27
C GLU A 150 -15.17 6.13 -1.57
N SER A 151 -14.83 4.86 -1.81
CA SER A 151 -13.47 4.43 -2.18
C SER A 151 -12.38 4.81 -1.16
N PRO A 152 -12.48 4.35 0.10
CA PRO A 152 -11.45 4.66 1.10
C PRO A 152 -10.08 4.16 0.66
N ASP A 153 -9.03 4.88 1.06
CA ASP A 153 -7.63 4.53 0.77
C ASP A 153 -7.17 3.30 1.56
N LEU A 154 -7.79 3.05 2.72
CA LEU A 154 -7.48 1.94 3.62
C LEU A 154 -8.71 1.52 4.40
N VAL A 155 -8.87 0.22 4.62
CA VAL A 155 -9.89 -0.35 5.50
C VAL A 155 -9.21 -1.09 6.65
N ILE A 156 -9.61 -0.80 7.89
CA ILE A 156 -9.17 -1.52 9.09
C ILE A 156 -10.39 -2.18 9.74
N VAL A 157 -10.35 -3.50 9.90
CA VAL A 157 -11.49 -4.29 10.38
C VAL A 157 -11.12 -5.09 11.62
N ASP A 158 -11.86 -4.90 12.72
CA ASP A 158 -11.76 -5.72 13.92
C ASP A 158 -12.69 -6.95 13.82
N LEU A 159 -12.08 -8.15 13.83
CA LEU A 159 -12.80 -9.42 13.72
C LEU A 159 -13.13 -10.08 15.07
N ASP A 160 -12.73 -9.50 16.21
CA ASP A 160 -12.81 -10.21 17.50
C ASP A 160 -14.23 -10.34 18.03
N VAL A 161 -15.00 -9.26 17.98
CA VAL A 161 -16.32 -9.23 18.63
C VAL A 161 -17.45 -9.67 17.69
N ARG A 162 -17.35 -9.34 16.41
CA ARG A 162 -18.35 -9.69 15.37
C ARG A 162 -17.65 -10.18 14.10
N PRO A 163 -17.15 -11.42 14.09
CA PRO A 163 -16.44 -11.97 12.94
C PRO A 163 -17.25 -11.92 11.65
N ASP A 164 -18.56 -12.20 11.73
CA ASP A 164 -19.45 -12.18 10.56
C ASP A 164 -19.55 -10.79 9.92
N MET A 165 -19.61 -9.73 10.75
CA MET A 165 -19.56 -8.34 10.28
C MET A 165 -18.26 -8.09 9.51
N GLY A 166 -17.14 -8.45 10.11
CA GLY A 166 -15.84 -8.20 9.51
C GLY A 166 -15.64 -8.97 8.20
N MET A 167 -16.03 -10.23 8.16
CA MET A 167 -15.96 -11.05 6.94
C MET A 167 -16.85 -10.50 5.83
N ARG A 168 -18.04 -10.01 6.16
CA ARG A 168 -18.94 -9.36 5.21
C ARG A 168 -18.31 -8.09 4.61
N ILE A 169 -17.62 -7.28 5.42
CA ILE A 169 -16.91 -6.07 4.95
C ILE A 169 -15.78 -6.45 3.98
N ILE A 170 -14.98 -7.46 4.31
CA ILE A 170 -13.90 -7.94 3.43
C ILE A 170 -14.48 -8.42 2.09
N THR A 171 -15.56 -9.21 2.13
CA THR A 171 -16.23 -9.71 0.94
C THR A 171 -16.75 -8.56 0.07
N ALA A 172 -17.46 -7.58 0.67
CA ALA A 172 -17.98 -6.42 -0.04
C ALA A 172 -16.86 -5.60 -0.71
N ALA A 173 -15.73 -5.39 -0.02
CA ALA A 173 -14.58 -4.70 -0.58
C ALA A 173 -13.99 -5.45 -1.79
N LYS A 174 -13.89 -6.78 -1.70
CA LYS A 174 -13.37 -7.61 -2.81
C LYS A 174 -14.33 -7.70 -4.00
N GLU A 175 -15.63 -7.79 -3.75
CA GLU A 175 -16.64 -7.71 -4.83
C GLU A 175 -16.60 -6.36 -5.56
N ARG A 176 -16.41 -5.28 -4.81
CA ARG A 176 -16.26 -3.97 -5.38
C ARG A 176 -14.98 -3.84 -6.21
N GLU A 177 -13.87 -4.37 -5.72
CA GLU A 177 -12.61 -4.45 -6.46
C GLU A 177 -12.80 -5.18 -7.80
N GLN A 178 -13.51 -6.32 -7.81
CA GLN A 178 -13.80 -7.06 -9.05
C GLN A 178 -14.65 -6.26 -10.05
N LYS A 179 -15.58 -5.44 -9.56
CA LYS A 179 -16.49 -4.65 -10.41
C LYS A 179 -15.82 -3.38 -10.95
N SER A 180 -15.05 -2.69 -10.13
CA SER A 180 -14.46 -1.38 -10.45
C SER A 180 -13.02 -1.45 -10.95
N GLY A 181 -12.32 -2.56 -10.70
CA GLY A 181 -10.87 -2.68 -10.88
C GLY A 181 -10.05 -1.89 -9.85
N GLN A 182 -10.71 -1.23 -8.88
CA GLN A 182 -10.04 -0.42 -7.87
C GLN A 182 -9.78 -1.23 -6.61
N VAL A 183 -8.53 -1.55 -6.35
CA VAL A 183 -8.08 -2.29 -5.15
C VAL A 183 -8.25 -1.42 -3.91
N THR A 184 -8.93 -1.95 -2.89
CA THR A 184 -9.00 -1.32 -1.56
C THR A 184 -8.18 -2.16 -0.57
N PRO A 185 -7.09 -1.62 0.01
CA PRO A 185 -6.27 -2.36 0.96
C PRO A 185 -6.99 -2.57 2.29
N ILE A 186 -6.80 -3.74 2.87
CA ILE A 186 -7.50 -4.18 4.07
C ILE A 186 -6.50 -4.68 5.12
N ILE A 187 -6.55 -4.09 6.31
CA ILE A 187 -5.86 -4.59 7.51
C ILE A 187 -6.91 -5.18 8.45
N ILE A 188 -6.73 -6.41 8.87
CA ILE A 188 -7.60 -7.03 9.88
C ILE A 188 -6.91 -7.14 11.22
N LEU A 189 -7.71 -7.08 12.27
CA LEU A 189 -7.31 -7.25 13.66
C LEU A 189 -8.06 -8.44 14.26
N ALA A 190 -7.34 -9.39 14.85
CA ALA A 190 -7.96 -10.49 15.60
C ALA A 190 -6.98 -11.08 16.62
N ALA A 191 -7.46 -11.40 17.84
CA ALA A 191 -6.67 -12.08 18.87
C ALA A 191 -6.35 -13.52 18.43
N ASP A 192 -7.32 -14.19 17.84
CA ASP A 192 -7.25 -15.58 17.41
C ASP A 192 -6.46 -15.74 16.09
N ALA A 193 -5.46 -16.63 16.08
CA ALA A 193 -4.62 -16.88 14.90
C ALA A 193 -5.42 -17.48 13.72
N GLN A 194 -6.43 -18.31 14.00
CA GLN A 194 -7.26 -18.90 12.95
C GLN A 194 -8.12 -17.82 12.26
N ARG A 195 -8.66 -16.87 13.02
CA ARG A 195 -9.39 -15.72 12.43
C ARG A 195 -8.48 -14.85 11.56
N ARG A 196 -7.24 -14.62 12.01
CA ARG A 196 -6.25 -13.91 11.18
C ARG A 196 -5.98 -14.64 9.86
N ALA A 197 -5.79 -15.98 9.93
CA ALA A 197 -5.59 -16.80 8.73
C ALA A 197 -6.82 -16.78 7.80
N THR A 198 -8.04 -16.88 8.38
CA THR A 198 -9.29 -16.81 7.61
C THR A 198 -9.45 -15.46 6.91
N GLY A 199 -9.19 -14.35 7.61
CA GLY A 199 -9.26 -13.01 7.01
C GLY A 199 -8.22 -12.78 5.91
N LYS A 200 -7.00 -13.32 6.09
CA LYS A 200 -5.97 -13.31 5.03
C LYS A 200 -6.43 -14.11 3.80
N ALA A 201 -6.99 -15.29 4.01
CA ALA A 201 -7.54 -16.13 2.92
C ALA A 201 -8.72 -15.46 2.20
N ALA A 202 -9.48 -14.62 2.90
CA ALA A 202 -10.56 -13.82 2.32
C ALA A 202 -10.08 -12.59 1.55
N GLY A 203 -8.78 -12.29 1.58
CA GLY A 203 -8.17 -11.23 0.79
C GLY A 203 -7.71 -9.99 1.57
N ALA A 204 -7.58 -10.07 2.91
CA ALA A 204 -6.93 -8.99 3.65
C ALA A 204 -5.42 -8.92 3.34
N ASP A 205 -4.89 -7.71 3.19
CA ASP A 205 -3.49 -7.46 2.89
C ASP A 205 -2.57 -7.67 4.10
N GLU A 206 -3.04 -7.34 5.30
CA GLU A 206 -2.31 -7.52 6.55
C GLU A 206 -3.24 -8.07 7.64
N ALA A 207 -2.67 -8.82 8.57
CA ALA A 207 -3.40 -9.35 9.72
C ALA A 207 -2.58 -9.18 11.00
N LEU A 208 -3.11 -8.41 11.94
CA LEU A 208 -2.46 -8.09 13.19
C LEU A 208 -3.18 -8.74 14.37
N GLN A 209 -2.43 -8.99 15.44
CA GLN A 209 -3.03 -9.40 16.71
C GLN A 209 -3.77 -8.25 17.39
N THR A 210 -4.89 -8.54 18.03
CA THR A 210 -5.64 -7.58 18.85
C THR A 210 -5.30 -7.74 20.33
N PRO A 211 -5.12 -6.64 21.09
CA PRO A 211 -4.96 -5.27 20.60
C PRO A 211 -3.62 -5.10 19.88
N PRO A 212 -3.59 -4.38 18.76
CA PRO A 212 -2.33 -4.14 18.07
C PRO A 212 -1.43 -3.22 18.90
N SER A 213 -0.13 -3.46 18.90
CA SER A 213 0.80 -2.44 19.36
C SER A 213 0.79 -1.26 18.38
N TYR A 214 1.13 -0.06 18.86
CA TYR A 214 1.27 1.10 17.97
C TYR A 214 2.28 0.84 16.84
N HIS A 215 3.39 0.20 17.16
CA HIS A 215 4.45 -0.09 16.18
C HIS A 215 3.99 -1.09 15.10
N ASP A 216 3.26 -2.15 15.50
CA ASP A 216 2.74 -3.13 14.54
C ASP A 216 1.72 -2.49 13.60
N LEU A 217 0.80 -1.68 14.14
CA LEU A 217 -0.19 -0.97 13.34
C LEU A 217 0.48 0.05 12.40
N GLN A 218 1.45 0.82 12.89
CA GLN A 218 2.22 1.75 12.08
C GLN A 218 2.91 1.04 10.91
N GLY A 219 3.60 -0.06 11.20
CA GLY A 219 4.28 -0.85 10.18
C GLY A 219 3.30 -1.38 9.12
N ALA A 220 2.16 -1.93 9.54
CA ALA A 220 1.14 -2.45 8.63
C ALA A 220 0.51 -1.34 7.77
N VAL A 221 0.10 -0.22 8.37
CA VAL A 221 -0.47 0.93 7.64
C VAL A 221 0.49 1.44 6.58
N ILE A 222 1.76 1.66 6.95
CA ILE A 222 2.77 2.16 6.02
C ILE A 222 3.01 1.15 4.89
N ARG A 223 3.24 -0.13 5.21
CA ARG A 223 3.46 -1.16 4.18
C ARG A 223 2.29 -1.27 3.22
N THR A 224 1.08 -1.31 3.75
CA THR A 224 -0.14 -1.50 2.96
C THR A 224 -0.42 -0.30 2.03
N LEU A 225 -0.24 0.92 2.51
CA LEU A 225 -0.46 2.13 1.71
C LEU A 225 0.67 2.39 0.71
N SER A 226 1.93 2.07 1.05
CA SER A 226 3.07 2.33 0.17
C SER A 226 3.20 1.35 -0.99
N ARG A 227 2.41 0.27 -1.02
CA ARG A 227 2.41 -0.70 -2.13
C ARG A 227 1.81 -0.07 -3.39
N PRO A 228 2.44 -0.20 -4.55
CA PRO A 228 1.82 0.11 -5.82
C PRO A 228 0.56 -0.75 -6.05
N ALA A 229 -0.41 -0.21 -6.78
CA ALA A 229 -1.60 -0.95 -7.18
C ALA A 229 -1.29 -2.03 -8.22
N ALA A 230 -0.36 -1.74 -9.11
CA ALA A 230 0.10 -2.65 -10.15
C ALA A 230 1.54 -2.34 -10.57
N ILE A 231 2.25 -3.37 -11.01
CA ILE A 231 3.55 -3.27 -11.68
C ILE A 231 3.39 -4.04 -12.98
N ALA A 232 3.53 -3.35 -14.10
CA ALA A 232 3.46 -3.96 -15.42
C ALA A 232 4.83 -3.87 -16.10
N SER A 233 5.30 -5.01 -16.61
CA SER A 233 6.41 -5.03 -17.57
C SER A 233 5.85 -4.92 -18.98
N PRO A 234 6.59 -4.34 -19.92
CA PRO A 234 6.17 -4.23 -21.31
C PRO A 234 6.03 -5.60 -21.99
#